data_293a18f22731293efc3cd05d7e36a05c
#
_entry.id   293a18f22731293efc3cd05d7e36a05c
#
_cell.length_a   1.000
_cell.length_b   1.000
_cell.length_c   1.000
_cell.angle_alpha   90.00
_cell.angle_beta   90.00
_cell.angle_gamma   90.00
#
_symmetry.space_group_name_H-M   'P 1'
#
loop_
_entity.id
_entity.type
_entity.pdbx_description
1 polymer ?
#
loop_
_entity_poly.entity_id
_entity_poly.type
_entity_poly.pdbx_seq_one_letter_code
_entity_poly.pdbx_strand_id
1 'polypeptide(L)'
;MRFFIDTAKVEDIKKANDMGVICGVTTNPSLIAKEGRDFKEVIKEITSIVDGPISGEVKATTVDAEGMIAEGREIAAIHPNMVVKIPMTVEGLKACKVLTAEGIKTNVTLIFTANQALLAARAGATYVSPFLGRLDDISTRGVDLIREIAEIFEVAGLDTQIIAASVRNPIHVTDCALAGADIVTVPYAVIEQMTKHPLTDAGIKKFQDDYRAVFGE
;
A
#
# COMPACT_ATOMS: atom_id res chain seq x y z
N MET A 1 3.56 11.58 -4.86
CA MET A 1 3.13 10.37 -4.13
C MET A 1 2.01 9.69 -4.91
N ARG A 2 2.10 8.38 -5.13
CA ARG A 2 1.08 7.55 -5.81
C ARG A 2 0.15 6.92 -4.78
N PHE A 3 -1.04 6.50 -5.24
CA PHE A 3 -2.04 5.86 -4.38
C PHE A 3 -2.18 4.38 -4.70
N PHE A 4 -2.10 3.54 -3.68
CA PHE A 4 -2.57 2.16 -3.69
C PHE A 4 -3.80 2.06 -2.80
N ILE A 5 -4.64 1.06 -3.03
CA ILE A 5 -5.74 0.73 -2.13
C ILE A 5 -5.36 -0.46 -1.25
N ASP A 6 -5.65 -0.37 0.06
CA ASP A 6 -5.36 -1.41 1.05
C ASP A 6 -6.61 -2.23 1.37
N THR A 7 -6.90 -3.19 0.51
CA THR A 7 -8.07 -4.08 0.66
C THR A 7 -7.95 -5.32 -0.24
N ALA A 8 -8.66 -6.39 0.14
CA ALA A 8 -8.94 -7.54 -0.72
C ALA A 8 -10.38 -7.54 -1.26
N LYS A 9 -11.19 -6.56 -0.84
CA LYS A 9 -12.58 -6.43 -1.26
C LYS A 9 -12.69 -5.87 -2.67
N VAL A 10 -13.02 -6.73 -3.61
CA VAL A 10 -13.02 -6.43 -5.05
C VAL A 10 -13.93 -5.25 -5.41
N GLU A 11 -15.10 -5.13 -4.76
CA GLU A 11 -16.02 -4.01 -4.99
C GLU A 11 -15.39 -2.65 -4.66
N ASP A 12 -14.64 -2.56 -3.57
CA ASP A 12 -13.97 -1.32 -3.16
C ASP A 12 -12.82 -0.98 -4.12
N ILE A 13 -12.12 -2.01 -4.62
CA ILE A 13 -11.08 -1.85 -5.64
C ILE A 13 -11.68 -1.32 -6.94
N LYS A 14 -12.79 -1.88 -7.43
CA LYS A 14 -13.51 -1.40 -8.62
C LYS A 14 -13.88 0.07 -8.49
N LYS A 15 -14.52 0.45 -7.37
CA LYS A 15 -14.92 1.85 -7.12
C LYS A 15 -13.74 2.81 -7.14
N ALA A 16 -12.62 2.46 -6.47
CA ALA A 16 -11.43 3.29 -6.45
C ALA A 16 -10.74 3.35 -7.82
N ASN A 17 -10.73 2.25 -8.56
CA ASN A 17 -10.18 2.20 -9.92
C ASN A 17 -11.01 3.05 -10.90
N ASP A 18 -12.34 3.03 -10.80
CA ASP A 18 -13.24 3.86 -11.61
C ASP A 18 -13.04 5.36 -11.37
N MET A 19 -12.60 5.75 -10.16
CA MET A 19 -12.21 7.13 -9.87
C MET A 19 -10.90 7.55 -10.55
N GLY A 20 -10.10 6.59 -11.07
CA GLY A 20 -8.81 6.85 -11.72
C GLY A 20 -7.71 7.30 -10.77
N VAL A 21 -7.85 7.10 -9.45
CA VAL A 21 -6.90 7.64 -8.45
C VAL A 21 -5.89 6.62 -7.95
N ILE A 22 -6.13 5.32 -8.15
CA ILE A 22 -5.22 4.27 -7.69
C ILE A 22 -4.40 3.70 -8.85
N CYS A 23 -3.20 3.22 -8.54
CA CYS A 23 -2.32 2.55 -9.50
C CYS A 23 -1.70 1.25 -8.93
N GLY A 24 -2.28 0.70 -7.87
CA GLY A 24 -1.84 -0.55 -7.26
C GLY A 24 -2.69 -0.95 -6.06
N VAL A 25 -2.42 -2.13 -5.55
CA VAL A 25 -3.17 -2.73 -4.44
C VAL A 25 -2.22 -3.36 -3.44
N THR A 26 -2.49 -3.18 -2.16
CA THR A 26 -1.88 -3.99 -1.10
C THR A 26 -2.93 -4.88 -0.45
N THR A 27 -2.57 -6.14 -0.26
CA THR A 27 -3.34 -7.09 0.54
C THR A 27 -2.51 -7.59 1.72
N ASN A 28 -3.14 -8.31 2.61
CA ASN A 28 -2.49 -9.02 3.70
C ASN A 28 -3.35 -10.21 4.14
N PRO A 29 -2.79 -11.17 4.92
CA PRO A 29 -3.54 -12.36 5.32
C PRO A 29 -4.86 -12.07 6.02
N SER A 30 -4.93 -11.00 6.82
CA SER A 30 -6.17 -10.62 7.52
C SER A 30 -7.24 -10.06 6.58
N LEU A 31 -6.85 -9.31 5.55
CA LEU A 31 -7.77 -8.80 4.54
C LEU A 31 -8.31 -9.94 3.66
N ILE A 32 -7.45 -10.83 3.21
CA ILE A 32 -7.85 -12.03 2.45
C ILE A 32 -8.79 -12.93 3.27
N ALA A 33 -8.47 -13.16 4.54
CA ALA A 33 -9.31 -13.99 5.40
C ALA A 33 -10.74 -13.44 5.57
N LYS A 34 -10.89 -12.12 5.58
CA LYS A 34 -12.22 -11.47 5.67
C LYS A 34 -13.10 -11.73 4.46
N GLU A 35 -12.51 -11.95 3.28
CA GLU A 35 -13.27 -12.25 2.06
C GLU A 35 -13.83 -13.67 2.05
N GLY A 36 -13.25 -14.60 2.85
CA GLY A 36 -13.70 -16.00 2.94
C GLY A 36 -13.57 -16.77 1.60
N ARG A 37 -12.71 -16.28 0.68
CA ARG A 37 -12.47 -16.82 -0.65
C ARG A 37 -11.04 -17.33 -0.80
N ASP A 38 -10.80 -18.14 -1.81
CA ASP A 38 -9.44 -18.60 -2.14
C ASP A 38 -8.54 -17.43 -2.53
N PHE A 39 -7.32 -17.45 -2.00
CA PHE A 39 -6.34 -16.38 -2.24
C PHE A 39 -6.04 -16.18 -3.73
N LYS A 40 -5.80 -17.27 -4.47
CA LYS A 40 -5.43 -17.19 -5.89
C LYS A 40 -6.58 -16.65 -6.74
N GLU A 41 -7.83 -17.00 -6.40
CA GLU A 41 -9.02 -16.49 -7.08
C GLU A 41 -9.18 -14.99 -6.87
N VAL A 42 -9.08 -14.52 -5.61
CA VAL A 42 -9.18 -13.10 -5.28
C VAL A 42 -8.08 -12.29 -5.99
N ILE A 43 -6.83 -12.77 -5.95
CA ILE A 43 -5.72 -12.08 -6.62
C ILE A 43 -5.91 -12.02 -8.13
N LYS A 44 -6.36 -13.10 -8.79
CA LYS A 44 -6.64 -13.09 -10.23
C LYS A 44 -7.72 -12.08 -10.59
N GLU A 45 -8.77 -11.97 -9.78
CA GLU A 45 -9.80 -10.95 -10.01
C GLU A 45 -9.24 -9.54 -9.85
N ILE A 46 -8.43 -9.29 -8.81
CA ILE A 46 -7.77 -7.99 -8.60
C ILE A 46 -6.86 -7.63 -9.79
N THR A 47 -6.05 -8.59 -10.28
CA THR A 47 -5.14 -8.35 -11.43
C THR A 47 -5.88 -8.05 -12.73
N SER A 48 -7.14 -8.46 -12.86
CA SER A 48 -7.98 -8.12 -14.03
C SER A 48 -8.56 -6.69 -13.97
N ILE A 49 -8.52 -6.05 -12.80
CA ILE A 49 -9.11 -4.71 -12.58
C ILE A 49 -8.02 -3.64 -12.57
N VAL A 50 -6.90 -3.89 -11.86
CA VAL A 50 -5.84 -2.90 -11.66
C VAL A 50 -4.59 -3.31 -12.43
N ASP A 51 -4.21 -2.49 -13.41
CA ASP A 51 -2.94 -2.65 -14.13
C ASP A 51 -1.82 -1.91 -13.37
N GLY A 52 -1.23 -2.58 -12.39
CA GLY A 52 -0.18 -2.03 -11.54
C GLY A 52 0.28 -3.02 -10.47
N PRO A 53 1.21 -2.63 -9.60
CA PRO A 53 1.75 -3.52 -8.57
C PRO A 53 0.68 -4.00 -7.60
N ILE A 54 0.63 -5.31 -7.36
CA ILE A 54 -0.31 -5.94 -6.43
C ILE A 54 0.48 -6.76 -5.42
N SER A 55 0.47 -6.31 -4.16
CA SER A 55 1.17 -7.00 -3.07
C SER A 55 0.33 -8.15 -2.53
N GLY A 56 0.81 -9.37 -2.76
CA GLY A 56 0.33 -10.60 -2.14
C GLY A 56 1.31 -11.10 -1.08
N GLU A 57 0.84 -11.32 0.15
CA GLU A 57 1.69 -11.67 1.28
C GLU A 57 1.78 -13.18 1.46
N VAL A 58 2.96 -13.67 1.82
CA VAL A 58 3.17 -15.06 2.26
C VAL A 58 2.28 -15.37 3.47
N LYS A 59 1.98 -16.64 3.69
CA LYS A 59 1.10 -17.06 4.80
C LYS A 59 1.68 -16.63 6.14
N ALA A 60 0.82 -16.19 7.04
CA ALA A 60 1.22 -15.75 8.39
C ALA A 60 1.85 -16.91 9.24
N THR A 61 1.60 -18.15 8.86
CA THR A 61 2.13 -19.35 9.53
C THR A 61 3.48 -19.80 8.99
N THR A 62 3.95 -19.25 7.86
CA THR A 62 5.25 -19.57 7.26
C THR A 62 6.31 -18.64 7.89
N VAL A 63 7.20 -19.23 8.69
CA VAL A 63 8.14 -18.46 9.51
C VAL A 63 9.60 -18.60 9.09
N ASP A 64 9.93 -19.56 8.24
CA ASP A 64 11.29 -19.81 7.74
C ASP A 64 11.48 -19.28 6.31
N ALA A 65 12.74 -19.04 5.94
CA ALA A 65 13.07 -18.45 4.65
C ALA A 65 12.72 -19.38 3.47
N GLU A 66 12.91 -20.69 3.59
CA GLU A 66 12.64 -21.66 2.52
C GLU A 66 11.15 -21.68 2.17
N GLY A 67 10.29 -21.72 3.19
CA GLY A 67 8.84 -21.65 3.02
C GLY A 67 8.41 -20.33 2.37
N MET A 68 8.93 -19.18 2.84
CA MET A 68 8.62 -17.88 2.26
C MET A 68 9.10 -17.76 0.81
N ILE A 69 10.24 -18.33 0.45
CA ILE A 69 10.75 -18.36 -0.93
C ILE A 69 9.84 -19.22 -1.82
N ALA A 70 9.47 -20.42 -1.36
CA ALA A 70 8.58 -21.29 -2.12
C ALA A 70 7.22 -20.62 -2.39
N GLU A 71 6.58 -20.07 -1.35
CA GLU A 71 5.33 -19.34 -1.47
C GLU A 71 5.48 -18.06 -2.33
N GLY A 72 6.59 -17.35 -2.19
CA GLY A 72 6.88 -16.15 -2.97
C GLY A 72 6.94 -16.43 -4.46
N ARG A 73 7.56 -17.52 -4.87
CA ARG A 73 7.59 -17.96 -6.28
C ARG A 73 6.18 -18.32 -6.80
N GLU A 74 5.37 -18.98 -5.96
CA GLU A 74 3.97 -19.27 -6.33
C GLU A 74 3.14 -18.00 -6.50
N ILE A 75 3.29 -17.01 -5.59
CA ILE A 75 2.60 -15.72 -5.65
C ILE A 75 3.04 -14.96 -6.91
N ALA A 76 4.34 -14.88 -7.16
CA ALA A 76 4.88 -14.18 -8.33
C ALA A 76 4.40 -14.80 -9.66
N ALA A 77 4.19 -16.12 -9.69
CA ALA A 77 3.73 -16.82 -10.88
C ALA A 77 2.23 -16.58 -11.22
N ILE A 78 1.45 -15.95 -10.35
CA ILE A 78 0.02 -15.68 -10.61
C ILE A 78 -0.15 -14.65 -11.73
N HIS A 79 0.65 -13.55 -11.69
CA HIS A 79 0.57 -12.46 -12.67
C HIS A 79 1.87 -11.63 -12.68
N PRO A 80 2.29 -11.03 -13.81
CA PRO A 80 3.50 -10.19 -13.89
C PRO A 80 3.51 -8.97 -12.95
N ASN A 81 2.34 -8.48 -12.55
CA ASN A 81 2.19 -7.34 -11.65
C ASN A 81 2.32 -7.71 -10.16
N MET A 82 2.52 -9.00 -9.85
CA MET A 82 2.63 -9.44 -8.45
C MET A 82 3.91 -8.91 -7.80
N VAL A 83 3.75 -8.50 -6.56
CA VAL A 83 4.82 -8.13 -5.62
C VAL A 83 4.69 -9.03 -4.40
N VAL A 84 5.72 -9.79 -4.09
CA VAL A 84 5.71 -10.71 -2.95
C VAL A 84 5.92 -9.92 -1.66
N LYS A 85 4.91 -9.93 -0.80
CA LYS A 85 4.96 -9.24 0.48
C LYS A 85 5.46 -10.18 1.57
N ILE A 86 6.44 -9.72 2.35
CA ILE A 86 7.24 -10.55 3.28
C ILE A 86 7.41 -9.80 4.60
N PRO A 87 7.19 -10.43 5.77
CA PRO A 87 7.35 -9.78 7.06
C PRO A 87 8.82 -9.43 7.37
N MET A 88 9.04 -8.32 8.08
CA MET A 88 10.35 -7.85 8.49
C MET A 88 10.93 -8.72 9.63
N THR A 89 11.56 -9.81 9.23
CA THR A 89 12.26 -10.76 10.11
C THR A 89 13.61 -11.14 9.49
N VAL A 90 14.49 -11.79 10.26
CA VAL A 90 15.74 -12.35 9.71
C VAL A 90 15.46 -13.31 8.54
N GLU A 91 14.49 -14.20 8.71
CA GLU A 91 14.11 -15.16 7.67
C GLU A 91 13.42 -14.46 6.47
N GLY A 92 12.62 -13.42 6.73
CA GLY A 92 12.03 -12.59 5.68
C GLY A 92 13.10 -11.85 4.86
N LEU A 93 14.15 -11.33 5.48
CA LEU A 93 15.26 -10.69 4.75
C LEU A 93 16.06 -11.70 3.90
N LYS A 94 16.27 -12.93 4.40
CA LYS A 94 16.88 -14.00 3.59
C LYS A 94 16.01 -14.34 2.37
N ALA A 95 14.70 -14.45 2.56
CA ALA A 95 13.75 -14.70 1.47
C ALA A 95 13.73 -13.54 0.47
N CYS A 96 13.69 -12.29 0.94
CA CYS A 96 13.75 -11.08 0.11
C CYS A 96 14.98 -11.11 -0.80
N LYS A 97 16.17 -11.37 -0.26
CA LYS A 97 17.42 -11.45 -1.01
C LYS A 97 17.35 -12.47 -2.15
N VAL A 98 16.82 -13.67 -1.88
CA VAL A 98 16.75 -14.75 -2.88
C VAL A 98 15.75 -14.38 -3.97
N LEU A 99 14.52 -13.97 -3.59
CA LEU A 99 13.47 -13.60 -4.55
C LEU A 99 13.88 -12.41 -5.43
N THR A 100 14.54 -11.42 -4.86
CA THR A 100 15.05 -10.27 -5.62
C THR A 100 16.14 -10.68 -6.62
N ALA A 101 17.05 -11.60 -6.23
CA ALA A 101 18.05 -12.15 -7.15
C ALA A 101 17.44 -12.94 -8.32
N GLU A 102 16.24 -13.47 -8.15
CA GLU A 102 15.43 -14.13 -9.19
C GLU A 102 14.61 -13.14 -10.05
N GLY A 103 14.73 -11.82 -9.80
CA GLY A 103 13.97 -10.78 -10.51
C GLY A 103 12.53 -10.61 -10.00
N ILE A 104 12.16 -11.23 -8.88
CA ILE A 104 10.85 -11.12 -8.27
C ILE A 104 10.81 -9.85 -7.40
N LYS A 105 9.82 -8.98 -7.65
CA LYS A 105 9.60 -7.78 -6.84
C LYS A 105 9.12 -8.14 -5.44
N THR A 106 9.69 -7.49 -4.43
CA THR A 106 9.35 -7.74 -3.03
C THR A 106 8.89 -6.48 -2.31
N ASN A 107 8.03 -6.64 -1.31
CA ASN A 107 7.54 -5.61 -0.40
C ASN A 107 7.77 -6.08 1.04
N VAL A 108 8.79 -5.57 1.71
CA VAL A 108 9.04 -5.93 3.11
C VAL A 108 8.12 -5.12 4.01
N THR A 109 7.29 -5.82 4.77
CA THR A 109 6.19 -5.24 5.57
C THR A 109 6.43 -5.37 7.07
N LEU A 110 5.54 -4.74 7.87
CA LEU A 110 5.66 -4.67 9.33
C LEU A 110 6.93 -3.96 9.78
N ILE A 111 7.21 -2.85 9.14
CA ILE A 111 8.34 -1.98 9.46
C ILE A 111 7.87 -0.89 10.43
N PHE A 112 8.61 -0.75 11.54
CA PHE A 112 8.32 0.20 12.62
C PHE A 112 9.53 1.05 13.01
N THR A 113 10.70 0.83 12.38
CA THR A 113 11.90 1.64 12.56
C THR A 113 12.63 1.88 11.24
N ALA A 114 13.35 2.99 11.13
CA ALA A 114 14.16 3.28 9.96
C ALA A 114 15.29 2.26 9.76
N ASN A 115 15.85 1.69 10.83
CA ASN A 115 16.81 0.60 10.74
C ASN A 115 16.26 -0.64 10.05
N GLN A 116 14.99 -1.01 10.32
CA GLN A 116 14.33 -2.11 9.64
C GLN A 116 14.17 -1.81 8.14
N ALA A 117 13.77 -0.60 7.78
CA ALA A 117 13.65 -0.19 6.38
C ALA A 117 14.99 -0.23 5.65
N LEU A 118 16.06 0.24 6.30
CA LEU A 118 17.41 0.21 5.74
C LEU A 118 17.92 -1.22 5.51
N LEU A 119 17.69 -2.14 6.44
CA LEU A 119 18.04 -3.55 6.26
C LEU A 119 17.26 -4.18 5.11
N ALA A 120 15.96 -3.88 4.99
CA ALA A 120 15.12 -4.38 3.89
C ALA A 120 15.59 -3.86 2.53
N ALA A 121 15.92 -2.58 2.43
CA ALA A 121 16.47 -1.98 1.22
C ALA A 121 17.81 -2.63 0.81
N ARG A 122 18.70 -2.87 1.78
CA ARG A 122 19.99 -3.57 1.53
C ARG A 122 19.82 -5.04 1.19
N ALA A 123 18.73 -5.69 1.60
CA ALA A 123 18.38 -7.03 1.14
C ALA A 123 17.81 -7.05 -0.29
N GLY A 124 17.59 -5.88 -0.92
CA GLY A 124 17.13 -5.72 -2.29
C GLY A 124 15.61 -5.53 -2.43
N ALA A 125 14.91 -5.19 -1.36
CA ALA A 125 13.47 -4.94 -1.41
C ALA A 125 13.12 -3.86 -2.44
N THR A 126 12.13 -4.13 -3.30
CA THR A 126 11.58 -3.12 -4.23
C THR A 126 10.78 -2.08 -3.46
N TYR A 127 10.06 -2.53 -2.45
CA TYR A 127 9.23 -1.70 -1.58
C TYR A 127 9.46 -2.03 -0.11
N VAL A 128 9.29 -1.02 0.74
CA VAL A 128 9.15 -1.17 2.19
C VAL A 128 7.81 -0.59 2.63
N SER A 129 7.13 -1.28 3.56
CA SER A 129 5.84 -0.82 4.10
C SER A 129 5.95 -0.48 5.59
N PRO A 130 6.35 0.75 5.95
CA PRO A 130 6.28 1.25 7.33
C PRO A 130 4.82 1.52 7.74
N PHE A 131 4.49 1.12 8.98
CA PHE A 131 3.13 1.13 9.52
C PHE A 131 2.90 2.32 10.44
N LEU A 132 2.64 3.52 9.87
CA LEU A 132 2.51 4.75 10.66
C LEU A 132 1.31 4.71 11.64
N GLY A 133 0.15 4.23 11.23
CA GLY A 133 -1.04 4.25 12.08
C GLY A 133 -0.94 3.38 13.32
N ARG A 134 -0.18 2.26 13.25
CA ARG A 134 0.08 1.45 14.45
C ARG A 134 1.03 2.12 15.44
N LEU A 135 1.93 2.98 14.97
CA LEU A 135 2.76 3.79 15.85
C LEU A 135 1.92 4.85 16.56
N ASP A 136 0.98 5.49 15.85
CA ASP A 136 0.05 6.43 16.47
C ASP A 136 -0.82 5.76 17.54
N ASP A 137 -1.24 4.50 17.33
CA ASP A 137 -1.99 3.71 18.31
C ASP A 137 -1.25 3.56 19.67
N ILE A 138 0.08 3.69 19.68
CA ILE A 138 0.91 3.66 20.89
C ILE A 138 1.54 5.02 21.24
N SER A 139 0.91 6.11 20.78
CA SER A 139 1.32 7.49 21.06
C SER A 139 2.70 7.89 20.51
N THR A 140 3.13 7.26 19.43
CA THR A 140 4.35 7.61 18.67
C THR A 140 3.93 8.19 17.33
N ARG A 141 4.48 9.35 16.94
CA ARG A 141 4.12 9.98 15.66
C ARG A 141 4.62 9.15 14.48
N GLY A 142 3.72 8.38 13.87
CA GLY A 142 4.06 7.45 12.80
C GLY A 142 4.59 8.13 11.53
N VAL A 143 4.18 9.36 11.24
CA VAL A 143 4.68 10.13 10.08
C VAL A 143 6.17 10.46 10.21
N ASP A 144 6.70 10.61 11.43
CA ASP A 144 8.13 10.89 11.63
C ASP A 144 8.99 9.71 11.16
N LEU A 145 8.51 8.46 11.30
CA LEU A 145 9.16 7.29 10.72
C LEU A 145 9.23 7.37 9.18
N ILE A 146 8.16 7.81 8.52
CA ILE A 146 8.14 7.96 7.05
C ILE A 146 9.21 8.96 6.61
N ARG A 147 9.28 10.12 7.29
CA ARG A 147 10.26 11.18 6.99
C ARG A 147 11.69 10.67 7.19
N GLU A 148 11.96 10.02 8.31
CA GLU A 148 13.28 9.46 8.63
C GLU A 148 13.74 8.45 7.57
N ILE A 149 12.85 7.55 7.14
CA ILE A 149 13.16 6.58 6.08
C ILE A 149 13.46 7.29 4.75
N ALA A 150 12.63 8.28 4.36
CA ALA A 150 12.80 9.02 3.12
C ALA A 150 14.14 9.76 3.09
N GLU A 151 14.52 10.44 4.16
CA GLU A 151 15.79 11.14 4.29
C GLU A 151 16.98 10.16 4.21
N ILE A 152 16.90 9.02 4.89
CA ILE A 152 17.94 7.98 4.84
C ILE A 152 18.09 7.41 3.44
N PHE A 153 16.99 7.12 2.76
CA PHE A 153 17.03 6.54 1.41
C PHE A 153 17.60 7.51 0.40
N GLU A 154 17.25 8.80 0.50
CA GLU A 154 17.82 9.87 -0.33
C GLU A 154 19.34 10.01 -0.12
N VAL A 155 19.80 10.14 1.13
CA VAL A 155 21.23 10.26 1.48
C VAL A 155 22.04 9.03 1.09
N ALA A 156 21.44 7.84 1.22
CA ALA A 156 22.11 6.58 0.89
C ALA A 156 22.01 6.19 -0.59
N GLY A 157 21.29 6.96 -1.42
CA GLY A 157 21.06 6.68 -2.84
C GLY A 157 20.36 5.34 -3.05
N LEU A 158 19.29 5.06 -2.29
CA LEU A 158 18.53 3.81 -2.37
C LEU A 158 17.29 3.97 -3.25
N ASP A 159 17.11 3.07 -4.21
CA ASP A 159 15.96 3.07 -5.13
C ASP A 159 14.71 2.38 -4.54
N THR A 160 14.80 1.80 -3.35
CA THR A 160 13.69 1.17 -2.66
C THR A 160 12.58 2.18 -2.36
N GLN A 161 11.35 1.90 -2.77
CA GLN A 161 10.23 2.81 -2.62
C GLN A 161 9.48 2.60 -1.29
N ILE A 162 9.01 3.70 -0.72
CA ILE A 162 8.27 3.71 0.55
C ILE A 162 6.77 3.65 0.26
N ILE A 163 6.12 2.59 0.73
CA ILE A 163 4.65 2.46 0.77
C ILE A 163 4.21 2.78 2.20
N ALA A 164 3.79 4.01 2.46
CA ALA A 164 3.21 4.36 3.77
C ALA A 164 1.94 3.56 4.00
N ALA A 165 1.93 2.73 5.04
CA ALA A 165 0.88 1.76 5.32
C ALA A 165 0.21 1.98 6.69
N SER A 166 -0.92 1.30 6.92
CA SER A 166 -1.73 1.50 8.14
C SER A 166 -2.29 2.92 8.27
N VAL A 167 -2.62 3.53 7.15
CA VAL A 167 -3.23 4.87 7.08
C VAL A 167 -4.66 4.82 7.63
N ARG A 168 -5.02 5.80 8.47
CA ARG A 168 -6.29 5.82 9.19
C ARG A 168 -7.23 6.93 8.76
N ASN A 169 -6.72 8.01 8.18
CA ASN A 169 -7.49 9.22 7.89
C ASN A 169 -6.80 10.09 6.82
N PRO A 170 -7.49 11.13 6.27
CA PRO A 170 -6.93 12.01 5.26
C PRO A 170 -5.70 12.83 5.72
N ILE A 171 -5.58 13.13 7.02
CA ILE A 171 -4.42 13.86 7.55
C ILE A 171 -3.15 13.02 7.39
N HIS A 172 -3.21 11.71 7.69
CA HIS A 172 -2.11 10.79 7.43
C HIS A 172 -1.65 10.82 5.97
N VAL A 173 -2.59 10.91 5.02
CA VAL A 173 -2.26 10.97 3.59
C VAL A 173 -1.47 12.24 3.26
N THR A 174 -1.94 13.40 3.75
CA THR A 174 -1.25 14.67 3.56
C THR A 174 0.13 14.66 4.21
N ASP A 175 0.22 14.18 5.44
CA ASP A 175 1.47 14.11 6.20
C ASP A 175 2.49 13.17 5.52
N CYS A 176 2.05 12.02 5.01
CA CYS A 176 2.91 11.11 4.25
C CYS A 176 3.42 11.72 2.94
N ALA A 177 2.56 12.49 2.24
CA ALA A 177 2.96 13.19 1.02
C ALA A 177 4.05 14.24 1.30
N LEU A 178 3.93 14.98 2.40
CA LEU A 178 4.91 15.97 2.85
C LEU A 178 6.18 15.34 3.43
N ALA A 179 6.08 14.11 3.95
CA ALA A 179 7.20 13.37 4.51
C ALA A 179 8.06 12.63 3.48
N GLY A 180 7.68 12.64 2.20
CA GLY A 180 8.48 12.01 1.14
C GLY A 180 8.12 10.55 0.83
N ALA A 181 6.94 10.06 1.24
CA ALA A 181 6.48 8.74 0.81
C ALA A 181 6.31 8.68 -0.71
N ASP A 182 6.79 7.61 -1.36
CA ASP A 182 6.59 7.38 -2.80
C ASP A 182 5.14 6.98 -3.10
N ILE A 183 4.57 6.19 -2.20
CA ILE A 183 3.24 5.58 -2.30
C ILE A 183 2.58 5.66 -0.93
N VAL A 184 1.28 5.89 -0.93
CA VAL A 184 0.42 5.68 0.23
C VAL A 184 -0.58 4.58 -0.09
N THR A 185 -0.74 3.59 0.80
CA THR A 185 -1.80 2.60 0.64
C THR A 185 -2.91 2.86 1.66
N VAL A 186 -4.13 3.03 1.16
CA VAL A 186 -5.26 3.57 1.94
C VAL A 186 -6.51 2.70 1.81
N PRO A 187 -7.32 2.53 2.86
CA PRO A 187 -8.64 1.95 2.76
C PRO A 187 -9.58 2.80 1.88
N TYR A 188 -10.54 2.18 1.18
CA TYR A 188 -11.50 2.88 0.34
C TYR A 188 -12.24 4.01 1.09
N ALA A 189 -12.64 3.76 2.34
CA ALA A 189 -13.31 4.76 3.15
C ALA A 189 -12.49 6.06 3.34
N VAL A 190 -11.16 5.96 3.41
CA VAL A 190 -10.29 7.13 3.51
C VAL A 190 -10.23 7.87 2.16
N ILE A 191 -10.16 7.14 1.03
CA ILE A 191 -10.22 7.74 -0.31
C ILE A 191 -11.53 8.51 -0.47
N GLU A 192 -12.65 7.90 -0.13
CA GLU A 192 -13.97 8.52 -0.18
C GLU A 192 -14.06 9.75 0.74
N GLN A 193 -13.51 9.67 1.95
CA GLN A 193 -13.48 10.80 2.90
C GLN A 193 -12.69 11.99 2.35
N MET A 194 -11.61 11.76 1.61
CA MET A 194 -10.79 12.82 1.01
C MET A 194 -11.54 13.64 -0.05
N THR A 195 -12.62 13.13 -0.63
CA THR A 195 -13.44 13.87 -1.60
C THR A 195 -14.46 14.80 -0.95
N LYS A 196 -14.71 14.68 0.35
CA LYS A 196 -15.78 15.37 1.06
C LYS A 196 -15.28 16.68 1.70
N HIS A 197 -15.90 17.79 1.31
CA HIS A 197 -15.63 19.09 1.95
C HIS A 197 -16.87 19.98 1.93
N PRO A 198 -17.30 20.58 3.06
CA PRO A 198 -18.50 21.41 3.13
C PRO A 198 -18.52 22.58 2.13
N LEU A 199 -17.36 23.19 1.87
CA LEU A 199 -17.26 24.29 0.91
C LEU A 199 -17.39 23.82 -0.54
N THR A 200 -17.01 22.58 -0.86
CA THR A 200 -17.24 21.98 -2.18
C THR A 200 -18.74 21.82 -2.41
N ASP A 201 -19.46 21.26 -1.42
CA ASP A 201 -20.91 21.06 -1.50
C ASP A 201 -21.65 22.39 -1.64
N ALA A 202 -21.27 23.38 -0.80
CA ALA A 202 -21.83 24.74 -0.87
C ALA A 202 -21.54 25.43 -2.20
N GLY A 203 -20.32 25.26 -2.73
CA GLY A 203 -19.91 25.80 -4.02
C GLY A 203 -20.71 25.20 -5.19
N ILE A 204 -20.86 23.87 -5.21
CA ILE A 204 -21.66 23.18 -6.22
C ILE A 204 -23.11 23.68 -6.18
N LYS A 205 -23.70 23.74 -4.97
CA LYS A 205 -25.06 24.24 -4.81
C LYS A 205 -25.22 25.66 -5.34
N LYS A 206 -24.29 26.56 -4.99
CA LYS A 206 -24.30 27.94 -5.47
C LYS A 206 -24.26 27.99 -7.00
N PHE A 207 -23.36 27.24 -7.64
CA PHE A 207 -23.26 27.22 -9.11
C PHE A 207 -24.53 26.69 -9.77
N GLN A 208 -25.17 25.66 -9.18
CA GLN A 208 -26.46 25.16 -9.65
C GLN A 208 -27.57 26.21 -9.53
N ASP A 209 -27.64 26.92 -8.41
CA ASP A 209 -28.64 27.96 -8.17
C ASP A 209 -28.46 29.15 -9.15
N ASP A 210 -27.23 29.62 -9.34
CA ASP A 210 -26.87 30.68 -10.29
C ASP A 210 -27.22 30.26 -11.74
N TYR A 211 -26.92 29.02 -12.13
CA TYR A 211 -27.23 28.48 -13.47
C TYR A 211 -28.74 28.44 -13.73
N ARG A 212 -29.52 27.90 -12.75
CA ARG A 212 -30.97 27.84 -12.82
C ARG A 212 -31.64 29.22 -12.95
N ALA A 213 -31.10 30.20 -12.22
CA ALA A 213 -31.65 31.58 -12.27
C ALA A 213 -31.52 32.22 -13.66
N VAL A 214 -30.51 31.84 -14.45
CA VAL A 214 -30.28 32.39 -15.79
C VAL A 214 -30.95 31.55 -16.91
N PHE A 215 -30.87 30.23 -16.81
CA PHE A 215 -31.25 29.31 -17.89
C PHE A 215 -32.56 28.56 -17.63
N GLY A 216 -33.13 28.62 -16.44
CA GLY A 216 -34.47 28.08 -16.12
C GLY A 216 -34.59 26.55 -16.07
N GLU A 217 -33.48 25.84 -15.81
CA GLU A 217 -33.42 24.37 -15.66
C GLU A 217 -33.42 23.94 -14.19
#